data_1e54eb49bbb250fbdd89c5b5a31c7eec
#
_entry.id   1e54eb49bbb250fbdd89c5b5a31c7eec
#
_cell.length_a   1.000
_cell.length_b   1.000
_cell.length_c   1.000
_cell.angle_alpha   90.00
_cell.angle_beta   90.00
_cell.angle_gamma   90.00
#
_symmetry.space_group_name_H-M   'P 1'
#
loop_
_entity.id
_entity.type
_entity.pdbx_description
1 polymer ?
#
loop_
_entity_poly.entity_id
_entity_poly.type
_entity_poly.pdbx_seq_one_letter_code
_entity_poly.pdbx_strand_id
1 'polypeptide(L)'
;MNVTALFWAWADACVAKEVDTMADLYCTDATHAFPFRDGAPVIEGREAIRRHLAEGFGRAPVSFSGIKHAIVHHTEDPHTVIAECTFEGTLTSTGAVFEPSYVEVLTERDGLIGAVRDYENLAYRTAREVTHP
;
A
#
# COMPACT_ATOMS: atom_id res chain seq x y z
N MET A 1 14.41 10.47 -4.43
CA MET A 1 14.39 9.10 -5.05
C MET A 1 13.59 9.15 -6.34
N ASN A 2 13.94 8.31 -7.31
CA ASN A 2 13.07 8.12 -8.47
C ASN A 2 11.85 7.26 -8.07
N VAL A 3 10.87 7.18 -8.97
CA VAL A 3 9.60 6.53 -8.64
C VAL A 3 9.75 5.02 -8.36
N THR A 4 10.65 4.33 -9.04
CA THR A 4 10.91 2.92 -8.80
C THR A 4 11.48 2.69 -7.39
N ALA A 5 12.44 3.51 -6.99
CA ALA A 5 13.02 3.45 -5.64
C ALA A 5 11.98 3.78 -4.57
N LEU A 6 11.10 4.75 -4.83
CA LEU A 6 10.00 5.08 -3.93
C LEU A 6 9.05 3.91 -3.74
N PHE A 7 8.70 3.21 -4.83
CA PHE A 7 7.84 2.04 -4.71
C PHE A 7 8.46 0.98 -3.79
N TRP A 8 9.73 0.64 -3.99
CA TRP A 8 10.38 -0.38 -3.17
C TRP A 8 10.50 0.03 -1.71
N ALA A 9 10.86 1.30 -1.43
CA ALA A 9 10.92 1.83 -0.07
C ALA A 9 9.54 1.79 0.59
N TRP A 10 8.50 2.15 -0.16
CA TRP A 10 7.11 2.11 0.29
C TRP A 10 6.66 0.68 0.61
N ALA A 11 6.95 -0.27 -0.27
CA ALA A 11 6.59 -1.67 -0.09
C ALA A 11 7.33 -2.31 1.10
N ASP A 12 8.62 -2.04 1.25
CA ASP A 12 9.42 -2.54 2.37
C ASP A 12 8.90 -1.99 3.72
N ALA A 13 8.55 -0.72 3.77
CA ALA A 13 7.98 -0.10 4.97
C ALA A 13 6.60 -0.71 5.30
N CYS A 14 5.80 -1.04 4.28
CA CYS A 14 4.52 -1.72 4.45
C CYS A 14 4.70 -3.11 5.06
N VAL A 15 5.64 -3.89 4.57
CA VAL A 15 5.95 -5.23 5.10
C VAL A 15 6.36 -5.13 6.56
N ALA A 16 7.22 -4.17 6.90
CA ALA A 16 7.70 -3.96 8.26
C ALA A 16 6.68 -3.24 9.17
N LYS A 17 5.57 -2.77 8.61
CA LYS A 17 4.54 -1.96 9.31
C LYS A 17 5.13 -0.71 9.96
N GLU A 18 6.08 -0.09 9.31
CA GLU A 18 6.73 1.13 9.76
C GLU A 18 5.96 2.35 9.26
N VAL A 19 4.95 2.75 10.02
CA VAL A 19 4.01 3.82 9.65
C VAL A 19 4.73 5.12 9.31
N ASP A 20 5.61 5.60 10.17
CA ASP A 20 6.29 6.88 9.97
C ASP A 20 7.23 6.84 8.78
N THR A 21 8.00 5.77 8.63
CA THR A 21 8.87 5.56 7.48
C THR A 21 8.08 5.60 6.18
N MET A 22 6.93 4.92 6.15
CA MET A 22 6.06 4.88 4.99
C MET A 22 5.43 6.24 4.69
N ALA A 23 4.87 6.89 5.71
CA ALA A 23 4.20 8.18 5.55
C ALA A 23 5.18 9.28 5.11
N ASP A 24 6.41 9.25 5.59
CA ASP A 24 7.43 10.25 5.25
C ASP A 24 7.90 10.16 3.78
N LEU A 25 7.53 9.10 3.06
CA LEU A 25 7.77 8.99 1.62
C LEU A 25 6.79 9.83 0.79
N TYR A 26 5.68 10.29 1.39
CA TYR A 26 4.66 11.07 0.68
C TYR A 26 4.95 12.57 0.74
N CYS A 27 4.54 13.29 -0.32
CA CYS A 27 4.48 14.76 -0.28
C CYS A 27 3.49 15.21 0.81
N THR A 28 3.66 16.44 1.32
CA THR A 28 2.75 16.98 2.34
C THR A 28 1.30 17.04 1.87
N ASP A 29 1.07 17.28 0.57
CA ASP A 29 -0.24 17.36 -0.08
C ASP A 29 -0.56 16.13 -0.95
N ALA A 30 0.09 15.01 -0.70
CA ALA A 30 -0.12 13.78 -1.46
C ALA A 30 -1.55 13.25 -1.32
N THR A 31 -1.96 12.44 -2.30
CA THR A 31 -3.25 11.75 -2.26
C THR A 31 -3.05 10.24 -2.31
N HIS A 32 -3.93 9.52 -1.63
CA HIS A 32 -3.99 8.05 -1.69
C HIS A 32 -5.43 7.65 -1.93
N ALA A 33 -5.70 7.12 -3.12
CA ALA A 33 -7.05 6.78 -3.55
C ALA A 33 -7.27 5.27 -3.52
N PHE A 34 -8.50 4.87 -3.24
CA PHE A 34 -8.96 3.47 -3.28
C PHE A 34 -10.10 3.35 -4.29
N PRO A 35 -9.79 3.25 -5.60
CA PRO A 35 -10.81 3.35 -6.64
C PRO A 35 -11.88 2.27 -6.61
N PHE A 36 -11.58 1.09 -6.04
CA PHE A 36 -12.51 -0.04 -6.02
C PHE A 36 -13.31 -0.15 -4.72
N ARG A 37 -12.97 0.63 -3.70
CA ARG A 37 -13.80 0.68 -2.47
C ARG A 37 -15.09 1.44 -2.73
N ASP A 38 -16.14 1.14 -1.95
CA ASP A 38 -17.41 1.87 -2.01
C ASP A 38 -17.16 3.37 -1.81
N GLY A 39 -17.71 4.17 -2.73
CA GLY A 39 -17.51 5.62 -2.71
C GLY A 39 -16.15 6.10 -3.23
N ALA A 40 -15.29 5.18 -3.65
CA ALA A 40 -13.95 5.49 -4.18
C ALA A 40 -13.22 6.56 -3.34
N PRO A 41 -12.98 6.32 -2.04
CA PRO A 41 -12.42 7.34 -1.14
C PRO A 41 -11.01 7.76 -1.54
N VAL A 42 -10.71 9.03 -1.30
CA VAL A 42 -9.37 9.60 -1.47
C VAL A 42 -8.95 10.21 -0.15
N ILE A 43 -7.79 9.80 0.34
CA ILE A 43 -7.20 10.38 1.54
C ILE A 43 -6.24 11.47 1.09
N GLU A 44 -6.43 12.67 1.60
CA GLU A 44 -5.68 13.86 1.19
C GLU A 44 -4.72 14.32 2.29
N GLY A 45 -3.46 14.44 1.93
CA GLY A 45 -2.41 14.95 2.79
C GLY A 45 -1.64 13.87 3.55
N ARG A 46 -0.34 14.11 3.72
CA ARG A 46 0.57 13.18 4.39
C ARG A 46 0.08 12.78 5.79
N GLU A 47 -0.41 13.73 6.58
CA GLU A 47 -0.80 13.44 7.96
C GLU A 47 -2.10 12.64 8.04
N ALA A 48 -3.04 12.86 7.13
CA ALA A 48 -4.23 12.02 7.02
C ALA A 48 -3.85 10.60 6.55
N ILE A 49 -2.91 10.50 5.63
CA ILE A 49 -2.37 9.20 5.17
C ILE A 49 -1.68 8.48 6.34
N ARG A 50 -0.88 9.19 7.13
CA ARG A 50 -0.21 8.64 8.33
C ARG A 50 -1.23 8.04 9.30
N ARG A 51 -2.30 8.77 9.60
CA ARG A 51 -3.37 8.27 10.48
C ARG A 51 -4.05 7.03 9.92
N HIS A 52 -4.32 7.04 8.61
CA HIS A 52 -4.93 5.89 7.93
C HIS A 52 -4.04 4.63 8.02
N LEU A 53 -2.74 4.80 7.78
CA LEU A 53 -1.77 3.71 7.87
C LEU A 53 -1.69 3.17 9.30
N ALA A 54 -1.63 4.06 10.29
CA ALA A 54 -1.58 3.67 11.70
C ALA A 54 -2.82 2.85 12.10
N GLU A 55 -4.00 3.29 11.70
CA GLU A 55 -5.24 2.56 11.95
C GLU A 55 -5.26 1.21 11.24
N GLY A 56 -4.90 1.19 9.96
CA GLY A 56 -4.91 -0.04 9.16
C GLY A 56 -3.95 -1.09 9.72
N PHE A 57 -2.72 -0.70 10.01
CA PHE A 57 -1.71 -1.62 10.56
C PHE A 57 -2.05 -2.06 11.98
N GLY A 58 -2.65 -1.18 12.78
CA GLY A 58 -3.06 -1.53 14.15
C GLY A 58 -4.21 -2.52 14.22
N ARG A 59 -5.10 -2.50 13.21
CA ARG A 59 -6.28 -3.39 13.16
C ARG A 59 -6.04 -4.67 12.37
N ALA A 60 -5.09 -4.68 11.45
CA ALA A 60 -4.87 -5.82 10.57
C ALA A 60 -4.26 -7.00 11.32
N PRO A 61 -4.96 -8.16 11.39
CA PRO A 61 -4.43 -9.34 12.06
C PRO A 61 -3.48 -10.11 11.15
N VAL A 62 -2.52 -9.40 10.56
CA VAL A 62 -1.63 -9.93 9.53
C VAL A 62 -0.18 -9.67 9.92
N SER A 63 0.66 -10.68 9.75
CA SER A 63 2.12 -10.55 9.81
C SER A 63 2.68 -10.80 8.42
N PHE A 64 3.36 -9.82 7.84
CA PHE A 64 4.03 -9.97 6.55
C PHE A 64 5.47 -10.42 6.75
N SER A 65 5.90 -11.38 5.94
CA SER A 65 7.29 -11.87 5.91
C SER A 65 8.08 -11.27 4.75
N GLY A 66 7.41 -10.70 3.76
CA GLY A 66 8.08 -10.10 2.61
C GLY A 66 7.13 -9.87 1.44
N ILE A 67 7.74 -9.60 0.29
CA ILE A 67 7.05 -9.48 -0.98
C ILE A 67 7.31 -10.75 -1.74
N LYS A 68 6.27 -11.52 -2.01
CA LYS A 68 6.37 -12.80 -2.73
C LYS A 68 6.64 -12.58 -4.21
N HIS A 69 6.04 -11.53 -4.76
CA HIS A 69 6.05 -11.28 -6.19
C HIS A 69 5.77 -9.82 -6.46
N ALA A 70 6.54 -9.22 -7.35
CA ALA A 70 6.29 -7.85 -7.79
C ALA A 70 6.81 -7.64 -9.22
N ILE A 71 6.01 -6.95 -10.02
CA ILE A 71 6.39 -6.51 -11.37
C ILE A 71 6.15 -5.01 -11.43
N VAL A 72 7.20 -4.25 -11.70
CA VAL A 72 7.11 -2.79 -11.85
C VAL A 72 7.10 -2.45 -13.34
N HIS A 73 6.01 -1.85 -13.80
CA HIS A 73 5.86 -1.39 -15.18
C HIS A 73 6.15 0.10 -15.25
N HIS A 74 7.05 0.48 -16.15
CA HIS A 74 7.27 1.87 -16.48
C HIS A 74 6.20 2.34 -17.46
N THR A 75 5.80 3.61 -17.34
CA THR A 75 4.79 4.21 -18.21
C THR A 75 5.43 5.28 -19.10
N GLU A 76 4.64 5.88 -19.99
CA GLU A 76 5.11 7.02 -20.79
C GLU A 76 5.45 8.24 -19.93
N ASP A 77 4.83 8.36 -18.76
CA ASP A 77 5.19 9.35 -17.75
C ASP A 77 6.37 8.81 -16.92
N PRO A 78 7.57 9.42 -17.01
CA PRO A 78 8.73 8.95 -16.26
C PRO A 78 8.57 9.07 -14.73
N HIS A 79 7.53 9.77 -14.27
CA HIS A 79 7.23 9.96 -12.84
C HIS A 79 6.17 8.98 -12.33
N THR A 80 5.65 8.10 -13.19
CA THR A 80 4.57 7.15 -12.82
C THR A 80 4.98 5.72 -13.15
N VAL A 81 4.84 4.83 -12.17
CA VAL A 81 4.95 3.38 -12.37
C VAL A 81 3.64 2.69 -11.97
N ILE A 82 3.41 1.52 -12.57
CA ILE A 82 2.34 0.62 -12.19
C ILE A 82 2.99 -0.65 -11.67
N ALA A 83 2.73 -0.99 -10.41
CA ALA A 83 3.31 -2.16 -9.77
C ALA A 83 2.22 -3.18 -9.47
N GLU A 84 2.39 -4.39 -10.01
CA GLU A 84 1.60 -5.55 -9.59
C GLU A 84 2.39 -6.25 -8.49
N CYS A 85 1.81 -6.39 -7.31
CA CYS A 85 2.54 -6.97 -6.19
C CYS A 85 1.66 -7.89 -5.35
N THR A 86 2.29 -8.93 -4.82
CA THR A 86 1.69 -9.88 -3.87
C THR A 86 2.56 -9.91 -2.62
N PHE A 87 1.96 -9.60 -1.48
CA PHE A 87 2.66 -9.70 -0.20
C PHE A 87 2.54 -11.11 0.35
N GLU A 88 3.61 -11.55 1.01
CA GLU A 88 3.65 -12.85 1.68
C GLU A 88 3.41 -12.65 3.17
N GLY A 89 2.40 -13.34 3.70
CA GLY A 89 2.09 -13.20 5.11
C GLY A 89 1.18 -14.29 5.65
N THR A 90 0.82 -14.13 6.90
CA THR A 90 -0.09 -15.02 7.61
C THR A 90 -1.06 -14.21 8.45
N LEU A 91 -2.24 -14.77 8.69
CA LEU A 91 -3.17 -14.23 9.68
C LEU A 91 -2.65 -14.59 11.07
N THR A 92 -2.49 -13.59 11.94
CA THR A 92 -1.94 -13.80 13.28
C THR A 92 -2.87 -14.59 14.18
N SER A 93 -4.20 -14.54 13.92
CA SER A 93 -5.21 -15.24 14.71
C SER A 93 -5.25 -16.73 14.44
N THR A 94 -4.98 -17.19 13.22
CA THR A 94 -5.14 -18.58 12.80
C THR A 94 -3.88 -19.23 12.26
N GLY A 95 -2.87 -18.42 11.91
CA GLY A 95 -1.68 -18.90 11.20
C GLY A 95 -1.92 -19.22 9.72
N ALA A 96 -3.12 -18.95 9.22
CA ALA A 96 -3.44 -19.21 7.82
C ALA A 96 -2.63 -18.32 6.89
N VAL A 97 -2.26 -18.85 5.72
CA VAL A 97 -1.58 -18.08 4.68
C VAL A 97 -2.48 -16.94 4.21
N PHE A 98 -1.91 -15.75 4.11
CA PHE A 98 -2.59 -14.55 3.63
C PHE A 98 -1.67 -13.81 2.68
N GLU A 99 -1.95 -13.92 1.38
CA GLU A 99 -1.09 -13.38 0.33
C GLU A 99 -1.88 -12.42 -0.57
N PRO A 100 -2.17 -11.21 -0.07
CA PRO A 100 -2.98 -10.25 -0.83
C PRO A 100 -2.20 -9.67 -2.00
N SER A 101 -2.89 -9.49 -3.12
CA SER A 101 -2.34 -8.89 -4.33
C SER A 101 -2.96 -7.51 -4.56
N TYR A 102 -2.14 -6.61 -5.08
CA TYR A 102 -2.51 -5.23 -5.35
C TYR A 102 -1.96 -4.79 -6.69
N VAL A 103 -2.63 -3.83 -7.30
CA VAL A 103 -2.05 -3.01 -8.37
C VAL A 103 -1.92 -1.60 -7.82
N GLU A 104 -0.69 -1.11 -7.77
CA GLU A 104 -0.39 0.23 -7.25
C GLU A 104 0.04 1.13 -8.39
N VAL A 105 -0.69 2.23 -8.60
CA VAL A 105 -0.28 3.27 -9.55
C VAL A 105 0.31 4.41 -8.73
N LEU A 106 1.62 4.58 -8.82
CA LEU A 106 2.38 5.47 -7.95
C LEU A 106 3.06 6.54 -8.77
N THR A 107 2.80 7.80 -8.42
CA THR A 107 3.36 8.98 -9.09
C THR A 107 4.30 9.73 -8.15
N GLU A 108 5.51 10.00 -8.63
CA GLU A 108 6.54 10.75 -7.91
C GLU A 108 6.40 12.24 -8.21
N ARG A 109 6.66 13.07 -7.21
CA ARG A 109 6.83 14.51 -7.36
C ARG A 109 7.88 14.99 -6.37
N ASP A 110 8.88 15.70 -6.87
CA ASP A 110 9.98 16.26 -6.07
C ASP A 110 10.72 15.22 -5.20
N GLY A 111 10.86 14.01 -5.72
CA GLY A 111 11.55 12.93 -5.02
C GLY A 111 10.73 12.21 -3.97
N LEU A 112 9.45 12.53 -3.85
CA LEU A 112 8.50 11.91 -2.91
C LEU A 112 7.27 11.40 -3.67
N ILE A 113 6.40 10.68 -2.98
CA ILE A 113 5.16 10.17 -3.57
C ILE A 113 4.12 11.31 -3.60
N GLY A 114 3.69 11.70 -4.80
CA GLY A 114 2.63 12.69 -4.97
C GLY A 114 1.24 12.08 -4.99
N ALA A 115 1.09 10.87 -5.52
CA ALA A 115 -0.19 10.20 -5.58
C ALA A 115 -0.01 8.68 -5.62
N VAL A 116 -0.92 7.98 -4.96
CA VAL A 116 -1.09 6.53 -5.07
C VAL A 116 -2.54 6.26 -5.43
N ARG A 117 -2.77 5.41 -6.44
CA ARG A 117 -4.06 4.77 -6.65
C ARG A 117 -3.89 3.31 -6.32
N ASP A 118 -4.60 2.86 -5.31
CA ASP A 118 -4.44 1.55 -4.69
C ASP A 118 -5.61 0.66 -5.10
N TYR A 119 -5.36 -0.25 -6.03
CA TYR A 119 -6.35 -1.21 -6.53
C TYR A 119 -6.18 -2.51 -5.74
N GLU A 120 -7.05 -2.69 -4.77
CA GLU A 120 -7.00 -3.83 -3.85
C GLU A 120 -7.75 -5.04 -4.38
N ASN A 121 -7.33 -6.23 -3.94
CA ASN A 121 -8.15 -7.43 -4.10
C ASN A 121 -9.22 -7.44 -3.01
N LEU A 122 -10.44 -7.00 -3.36
CA LEU A 122 -11.55 -6.89 -2.43
C LEU A 122 -11.99 -8.24 -1.85
N ALA A 123 -11.81 -9.33 -2.59
CA ALA A 123 -12.11 -10.67 -2.09
C ALA A 123 -11.23 -11.03 -0.89
N TYR A 124 -9.94 -10.71 -0.95
CA TYR A 124 -9.02 -10.90 0.17
C TYR A 124 -9.37 -10.00 1.35
N ARG A 125 -9.74 -8.76 1.08
CA ARG A 125 -10.14 -7.81 2.12
C ARG A 125 -11.37 -8.31 2.87
N THR A 126 -12.39 -8.77 2.14
CA THR A 126 -13.62 -9.32 2.71
C THR A 126 -13.34 -10.58 3.54
N ALA A 127 -12.51 -11.49 3.03
CA ALA A 127 -12.12 -12.70 3.77
C ALA A 127 -11.43 -12.36 5.08
N ARG A 128 -10.54 -11.36 5.07
CA ARG A 128 -9.86 -10.89 6.27
C ARG A 128 -10.84 -10.31 7.29
N GLU A 129 -11.79 -9.52 6.84
CA GLU A 129 -12.81 -8.92 7.69
C GLU A 129 -13.72 -9.97 8.34
N VAL A 130 -14.06 -11.03 7.60
CA VAL A 130 -14.86 -12.13 8.11
C VAL A 130 -14.12 -12.98 9.13
N THR A 131 -12.81 -13.21 8.92
CA THR A 131 -12.00 -14.05 9.82
C THR A 131 -11.46 -13.28 11.03
N HIS A 132 -11.65 -11.98 11.06
CA HIS A 132 -11.23 -11.13 12.17
C HIS A 132 -12.46 -10.67 12.95
N PRO A 133 -12.69 -11.25 14.13
CA PRO A 133 -13.84 -10.90 14.97
C PRO A 133 -13.78 -9.46 15.50
#